data_ec12062c8d0d6c9d130d93e42f8e2b39
#
_entry.id   ec12062c8d0d6c9d130d93e42f8e2b39
#
_cell.length_a   1.000
_cell.length_b   1.000
_cell.length_c   1.000
_cell.angle_alpha   90.00
_cell.angle_beta   90.00
_cell.angle_gamma   90.00
#
_symmetry.space_group_name_H-M   'P 1'
#
loop_
_entity.id
_entity.type
_entity.pdbx_description
1 polymer ?
#
loop_
_entity_poly.entity_id
_entity_poly.type
_entity_poly.pdbx_seq_one_letter_code
_entity_poly.pdbx_strand_id
1 'polypeptide(L)'
;MILRGENLIKDYGPKKVVKGVSVEVSQGEIVGLLGPNGAGKTTTFYMIVGLVKPTSGQIFLDNTQITNDAMYKRAQKGIGYLAQEASIFRKLSVEDNILGVLQLTNLSKREQQMKCDELIEEFSLQHVRKNRGDLLSGGERRRTEIARCLATSPNFILLDEPFAGVDPIAVEDIQKIVRSLVDKNIGILITDHNVQQTLAITHKTYIMFEGRILKEGLPQDLANDPQVREAYLGENFVYQDILNKSKKKHYIYTIWGGNFDAKEQFQQVVENNFPNQKDLRLIYGFDEIGFSSLANSEIEYIFGNMIDKSANNSYLFQKTEITAKNSEEQVIEAAKNKSISGLVYLTSDSFNE
;
A
#
# COMPACT_ATOMS: atom_id res chain seq x y z
N MET A 1 -12.95 -7.00 -12.61
CA MET A 1 -14.32 -6.64 -12.14
C MET A 1 -14.33 -5.21 -11.66
N ILE A 2 -15.51 -4.58 -11.70
CA ILE A 2 -15.73 -3.19 -11.26
C ILE A 2 -16.93 -3.16 -10.31
N LEU A 3 -16.76 -2.53 -9.15
CA LEU A 3 -17.84 -2.22 -8.21
C LEU A 3 -18.15 -0.72 -8.33
N ARG A 4 -19.40 -0.36 -8.69
CA ARG A 4 -19.75 1.04 -8.89
C ARG A 4 -21.13 1.38 -8.30
N GLY A 5 -21.22 2.58 -7.74
CA GLY A 5 -22.46 3.24 -7.39
C GLY A 5 -22.73 4.39 -8.34
N GLU A 6 -23.92 4.48 -8.91
CA GLU A 6 -24.30 5.49 -9.90
C GLU A 6 -25.42 6.36 -9.37
N ASN A 7 -25.18 7.68 -9.37
CA ASN A 7 -26.17 8.71 -8.99
C ASN A 7 -26.88 8.41 -7.66
N LEU A 8 -26.11 7.95 -6.66
CA LEU A 8 -26.64 7.56 -5.38
C LEU A 8 -27.23 8.76 -4.64
N ILE A 9 -28.50 8.63 -4.22
CA ILE A 9 -29.21 9.63 -3.39
C ILE A 9 -29.68 8.94 -2.12
N LYS A 10 -29.53 9.64 -0.99
CA LYS A 10 -30.09 9.21 0.28
C LYS A 10 -30.73 10.36 1.03
N ASP A 11 -32.02 10.21 1.30
CA ASP A 11 -32.80 11.11 2.09
C ASP A 11 -33.19 10.45 3.42
N TYR A 12 -33.11 11.20 4.52
CA TYR A 12 -33.64 10.84 5.83
C TYR A 12 -34.69 11.87 6.22
N GLY A 13 -35.96 11.56 5.91
CA GLY A 13 -37.04 12.54 6.02
C GLY A 13 -36.76 13.75 5.11
N PRO A 14 -36.80 14.98 5.62
CA PRO A 14 -36.54 16.18 4.83
C PRO A 14 -35.04 16.41 4.51
N LYS A 15 -34.15 15.72 5.20
CA LYS A 15 -32.69 15.94 5.06
C LYS A 15 -32.09 15.08 3.94
N LYS A 16 -31.62 15.73 2.87
CA LYS A 16 -30.86 15.10 1.80
C LYS A 16 -29.39 14.99 2.22
N VAL A 17 -28.94 13.76 2.54
CA VAL A 17 -27.58 13.50 3.02
C VAL A 17 -26.64 13.20 1.86
N VAL A 18 -27.10 12.44 0.85
CA VAL A 18 -26.35 12.15 -0.37
C VAL A 18 -27.17 12.62 -1.56
N LYS A 19 -26.53 13.37 -2.46
CA LYS A 19 -27.21 14.19 -3.49
C LYS A 19 -26.72 13.86 -4.91
N GLY A 20 -26.74 12.57 -5.29
CA GLY A 20 -26.31 12.12 -6.63
C GLY A 20 -24.81 11.84 -6.70
N VAL A 21 -24.32 10.98 -5.83
CA VAL A 21 -22.92 10.57 -5.78
C VAL A 21 -22.69 9.34 -6.66
N SER A 22 -21.65 9.40 -7.50
CA SER A 22 -21.14 8.24 -8.25
C SER A 22 -19.73 7.93 -7.79
N VAL A 23 -19.46 6.64 -7.53
CA VAL A 23 -18.16 6.12 -7.07
C VAL A 23 -17.90 4.78 -7.74
N GLU A 24 -16.67 4.57 -8.18
CA GLU A 24 -16.25 3.36 -8.86
C GLU A 24 -14.92 2.84 -8.29
N VAL A 25 -14.80 1.52 -8.19
CA VAL A 25 -13.60 0.81 -7.75
C VAL A 25 -13.35 -0.37 -8.68
N SER A 26 -12.15 -0.48 -9.21
CA SER A 26 -11.69 -1.62 -10.00
C SER A 26 -10.95 -2.63 -9.13
N GLN A 27 -10.92 -3.91 -9.54
CA GLN A 27 -10.01 -4.88 -8.92
C GLN A 27 -8.55 -4.42 -9.09
N GLY A 28 -7.73 -4.63 -8.08
CA GLY A 28 -6.34 -4.20 -8.07
C GLY A 28 -6.17 -2.68 -7.86
N GLU A 29 -7.21 -1.98 -7.38
CA GLU A 29 -7.18 -0.55 -7.12
C GLU A 29 -7.57 -0.24 -5.67
N ILE A 30 -6.92 0.76 -5.07
CA ILE A 30 -7.35 1.36 -3.79
C ILE A 30 -7.99 2.70 -4.09
N VAL A 31 -9.26 2.83 -3.75
CA VAL A 31 -10.05 4.06 -3.93
C VAL A 31 -10.40 4.65 -2.57
N GLY A 32 -10.08 5.93 -2.37
CA GLY A 32 -10.44 6.70 -1.18
C GLY A 32 -11.79 7.41 -1.33
N LEU A 33 -12.60 7.44 -0.27
CA LEU A 33 -13.78 8.27 -0.17
C LEU A 33 -13.63 9.19 1.05
N LEU A 34 -13.16 10.40 0.84
CA LEU A 34 -12.76 11.35 1.87
C LEU A 34 -13.69 12.59 1.89
N GLY A 35 -13.57 13.42 2.91
CA GLY A 35 -14.32 14.66 3.07
C GLY A 35 -14.59 14.97 4.54
N PRO A 36 -15.09 16.17 4.87
CA PRO A 36 -15.38 16.58 6.23
C PRO A 36 -16.50 15.76 6.89
N ASN A 37 -16.63 15.90 8.21
CA ASN A 37 -17.73 15.29 8.96
C ASN A 37 -19.08 15.80 8.43
N GLY A 38 -20.04 14.88 8.25
CA GLY A 38 -21.34 15.21 7.69
C GLY A 38 -21.40 15.34 6.16
N ALA A 39 -20.31 15.16 5.44
CA ALA A 39 -20.28 15.20 3.97
C ALA A 39 -21.07 14.06 3.29
N GLY A 40 -21.48 13.02 4.03
CA GLY A 40 -22.24 11.89 3.49
C GLY A 40 -21.40 10.65 3.16
N LYS A 41 -20.11 10.64 3.50
CA LYS A 41 -19.17 9.52 3.24
C LYS A 41 -19.71 8.18 3.74
N THR A 42 -19.91 8.06 5.05
CA THR A 42 -20.40 6.83 5.70
C THR A 42 -21.73 6.36 5.10
N THR A 43 -22.64 7.30 4.80
CA THR A 43 -23.93 6.96 4.16
C THR A 43 -23.71 6.40 2.75
N THR A 44 -22.87 7.03 1.94
CA THR A 44 -22.51 6.54 0.59
C THR A 44 -21.86 5.18 0.66
N PHE A 45 -20.88 5.04 1.54
CA PHE A 45 -20.18 3.77 1.79
C PHE A 45 -21.16 2.67 2.22
N TYR A 46 -22.07 2.94 3.17
CA TYR A 46 -23.06 1.96 3.63
C TYR A 46 -24.09 1.59 2.57
N MET A 47 -24.38 2.48 1.63
CA MET A 47 -25.20 2.12 0.46
C MET A 47 -24.46 1.10 -0.42
N ILE A 48 -23.15 1.26 -0.63
CA ILE A 48 -22.34 0.35 -1.43
C ILE A 48 -22.15 -1.00 -0.71
N VAL A 49 -21.96 -1.00 0.62
CA VAL A 49 -21.90 -2.22 1.45
C VAL A 49 -23.24 -2.99 1.45
N GLY A 50 -24.36 -2.29 1.36
CA GLY A 50 -25.72 -2.86 1.46
C GLY A 50 -26.32 -2.80 2.85
N LEU A 51 -25.76 -2.00 3.74
CA LEU A 51 -26.32 -1.70 5.08
C LEU A 51 -27.44 -0.65 5.01
N VAL A 52 -27.35 0.26 4.04
CA VAL A 52 -28.34 1.32 3.81
C VAL A 52 -28.87 1.22 2.39
N LYS A 53 -30.17 1.21 2.22
CA LYS A 53 -30.78 1.26 0.88
C LYS A 53 -30.76 2.70 0.37
N PRO A 54 -30.31 2.96 -0.86
CA PRO A 54 -30.43 4.28 -1.49
C PRO A 54 -31.90 4.68 -1.69
N THR A 55 -32.19 5.97 -1.64
CA THR A 55 -33.51 6.52 -2.01
C THR A 55 -33.68 6.46 -3.53
N SER A 56 -32.59 6.75 -4.28
CA SER A 56 -32.50 6.53 -5.72
C SER A 56 -31.04 6.34 -6.13
N GLY A 57 -30.81 6.00 -7.39
CA GLY A 57 -29.54 5.57 -7.91
C GLY A 57 -29.38 4.05 -7.89
N GLN A 58 -28.28 3.57 -8.42
CA GLN A 58 -28.07 2.14 -8.66
C GLN A 58 -26.66 1.73 -8.23
N ILE A 59 -26.52 0.44 -7.86
CA ILE A 59 -25.22 -0.15 -7.50
C ILE A 59 -25.04 -1.39 -8.35
N PHE A 60 -23.85 -1.51 -8.96
CA PHE A 60 -23.50 -2.58 -9.86
C PHE A 60 -22.22 -3.28 -9.44
N LEU A 61 -22.18 -4.57 -9.68
CA LEU A 61 -20.97 -5.37 -9.76
C LEU A 61 -20.81 -5.82 -11.20
N ASP A 62 -19.86 -5.26 -11.92
CA ASP A 62 -19.77 -5.30 -13.39
C ASP A 62 -21.09 -4.84 -14.03
N ASN A 63 -21.73 -5.75 -14.77
CA ASN A 63 -23.04 -5.50 -15.42
C ASN A 63 -24.23 -5.96 -14.56
N THR A 64 -23.98 -6.53 -13.38
CA THR A 64 -25.04 -7.04 -12.51
C THR A 64 -25.48 -5.98 -11.50
N GLN A 65 -26.74 -5.58 -11.57
CA GLN A 65 -27.30 -4.67 -10.58
C GLN A 65 -27.49 -5.37 -9.23
N ILE A 66 -26.90 -4.79 -8.17
CA ILE A 66 -26.94 -5.33 -6.80
C ILE A 66 -27.60 -4.35 -5.81
N THR A 67 -28.28 -3.32 -6.30
CA THR A 67 -28.88 -2.23 -5.48
C THR A 67 -29.77 -2.77 -4.37
N ASN A 68 -30.57 -3.79 -4.66
CA ASN A 68 -31.53 -4.37 -3.71
C ASN A 68 -30.95 -5.58 -2.96
N ASP A 69 -29.71 -5.97 -3.22
CA ASP A 69 -29.09 -7.08 -2.53
C ASP A 69 -28.70 -6.67 -1.11
N ALA A 70 -29.15 -7.45 -0.15
CA ALA A 70 -28.70 -7.34 1.24
C ALA A 70 -27.19 -7.64 1.34
N MET A 71 -26.53 -7.13 2.39
CA MET A 71 -25.10 -7.25 2.62
C MET A 71 -24.58 -8.71 2.49
N TYR A 72 -25.29 -9.72 3.03
CA TYR A 72 -24.87 -11.12 2.92
C TYR A 72 -24.86 -11.64 1.48
N LYS A 73 -25.79 -11.16 0.61
CA LYS A 73 -25.80 -11.52 -0.81
C LYS A 73 -24.64 -10.89 -1.55
N ARG A 74 -24.27 -9.66 -1.17
CA ARG A 74 -23.09 -8.97 -1.70
C ARG A 74 -21.81 -9.69 -1.26
N ALA A 75 -21.76 -10.16 -0.01
CA ALA A 75 -20.64 -10.98 0.47
C ALA A 75 -20.48 -12.27 -0.33
N GLN A 76 -21.59 -12.97 -0.64
CA GLN A 76 -21.57 -14.16 -1.52
C GLN A 76 -21.12 -13.86 -2.96
N LYS A 77 -21.23 -12.60 -3.41
CA LYS A 77 -20.74 -12.12 -4.70
C LYS A 77 -19.29 -11.61 -4.65
N GLY A 78 -18.62 -11.79 -3.53
CA GLY A 78 -17.21 -11.42 -3.36
C GLY A 78 -16.97 -9.99 -2.88
N ILE A 79 -17.91 -9.36 -2.17
CA ILE A 79 -17.74 -8.04 -1.56
C ILE A 79 -17.55 -8.21 -0.06
N GLY A 80 -16.31 -8.10 0.42
CA GLY A 80 -15.96 -8.11 1.83
C GLY A 80 -16.21 -6.74 2.49
N TYR A 81 -16.52 -6.74 3.79
CA TYR A 81 -16.68 -5.54 4.58
C TYR A 81 -15.94 -5.64 5.90
N LEU A 82 -15.18 -4.61 6.21
CA LEU A 82 -14.47 -4.47 7.48
C LEU A 82 -14.96 -3.19 8.18
N ALA A 83 -15.72 -3.41 9.26
CA ALA A 83 -16.33 -2.32 10.02
C ALA A 83 -15.28 -1.50 10.80
N GLN A 84 -15.67 -0.25 11.14
CA GLN A 84 -14.90 0.62 12.03
C GLN A 84 -14.75 -0.01 13.42
N GLU A 85 -15.87 -0.50 13.98
CA GLU A 85 -15.81 -1.18 15.27
C GLU A 85 -15.29 -2.61 15.14
N ALA A 86 -14.59 -3.05 16.18
CA ALA A 86 -14.04 -4.40 16.25
C ALA A 86 -15.12 -5.48 16.06
N SER A 87 -15.03 -6.19 14.95
CA SER A 87 -16.00 -7.23 14.55
C SER A 87 -15.59 -8.65 14.97
N ILE A 88 -14.44 -8.79 15.63
CA ILE A 88 -13.91 -10.10 16.07
C ILE A 88 -14.87 -10.81 17.04
N PHE A 89 -15.01 -12.11 16.90
CA PHE A 89 -15.71 -12.95 17.89
C PHE A 89 -14.84 -13.07 19.16
N ARG A 90 -15.11 -12.21 20.12
CA ARG A 90 -14.25 -11.98 21.30
C ARG A 90 -13.91 -13.23 22.10
N LYS A 91 -14.86 -14.21 22.20
CA LYS A 91 -14.70 -15.44 22.97
C LYS A 91 -14.10 -16.61 22.16
N LEU A 92 -13.96 -16.46 20.87
CA LEU A 92 -13.33 -17.45 20.00
C LEU A 92 -11.84 -17.17 19.87
N SER A 93 -11.05 -18.22 19.60
CA SER A 93 -9.64 -18.08 19.27
C SER A 93 -9.46 -17.39 17.91
N VAL A 94 -8.24 -16.96 17.58
CA VAL A 94 -7.90 -16.46 16.24
C VAL A 94 -8.24 -17.49 15.17
N GLU A 95 -7.82 -18.74 15.37
CA GLU A 95 -8.13 -19.85 14.48
C GLU A 95 -9.63 -20.07 14.31
N ASP A 96 -10.39 -20.08 15.41
CA ASP A 96 -11.85 -20.30 15.34
C ASP A 96 -12.57 -19.11 14.69
N ASN A 97 -12.05 -17.90 14.82
CA ASN A 97 -12.56 -16.73 14.10
C ASN A 97 -12.48 -16.89 12.58
N ILE A 98 -11.38 -17.46 12.09
CA ILE A 98 -11.14 -17.69 10.66
C ILE A 98 -11.92 -18.93 10.20
N LEU A 99 -11.81 -20.05 10.90
CA LEU A 99 -12.50 -21.29 10.57
C LEU A 99 -14.02 -21.14 10.57
N GLY A 100 -14.58 -20.36 11.50
CA GLY A 100 -16.03 -20.10 11.55
C GLY A 100 -16.59 -19.46 10.29
N VAL A 101 -15.79 -18.64 9.59
CA VAL A 101 -16.17 -18.06 8.28
C VAL A 101 -15.91 -19.06 7.15
N LEU A 102 -14.81 -19.81 7.20
CA LEU A 102 -14.50 -20.84 6.20
C LEU A 102 -15.56 -21.93 6.14
N GLN A 103 -16.21 -22.26 7.27
CA GLN A 103 -17.31 -23.21 7.31
C GLN A 103 -18.54 -22.80 6.50
N LEU A 104 -18.66 -21.51 6.17
CA LEU A 104 -19.74 -20.98 5.31
C LEU A 104 -19.39 -21.07 3.80
N THR A 105 -18.19 -21.54 3.48
CA THR A 105 -17.73 -21.74 2.08
C THR A 105 -18.00 -23.19 1.64
N ASN A 106 -17.83 -23.45 0.33
CA ASN A 106 -17.96 -24.80 -0.23
C ASN A 106 -16.68 -25.65 -0.10
N LEU A 107 -15.67 -25.18 0.65
CA LEU A 107 -14.41 -25.90 0.85
C LEU A 107 -14.61 -27.14 1.75
N SER A 108 -13.90 -28.22 1.43
CA SER A 108 -13.81 -29.37 2.31
C SER A 108 -13.12 -29.01 3.64
N LYS A 109 -13.32 -29.80 4.69
CA LYS A 109 -12.67 -29.56 6.00
C LYS A 109 -11.14 -29.45 5.90
N ARG A 110 -10.52 -30.22 5.01
CA ARG A 110 -9.08 -30.19 4.79
C ARG A 110 -8.67 -28.87 4.14
N GLU A 111 -9.38 -28.41 3.13
CA GLU A 111 -9.11 -27.14 2.45
C GLU A 111 -9.37 -25.96 3.39
N GLN A 112 -10.41 -26.01 4.23
CA GLN A 112 -10.67 -25.00 5.26
C GLN A 112 -9.50 -24.88 6.23
N GLN A 113 -8.94 -26.02 6.69
CA GLN A 113 -7.79 -26.02 7.58
C GLN A 113 -6.54 -25.44 6.89
N MET A 114 -6.24 -25.88 5.67
CA MET A 114 -5.12 -25.36 4.89
C MET A 114 -5.23 -23.87 4.68
N LYS A 115 -6.42 -23.38 4.29
CA LYS A 115 -6.66 -21.94 4.10
C LYS A 115 -6.54 -21.14 5.40
N CYS A 116 -6.98 -21.72 6.51
CA CYS A 116 -6.81 -21.11 7.83
C CYS A 116 -5.32 -20.99 8.21
N ASP A 117 -4.54 -22.04 7.96
CA ASP A 117 -3.10 -22.07 8.25
C ASP A 117 -2.36 -21.03 7.38
N GLU A 118 -2.68 -20.94 6.08
CA GLU A 118 -2.15 -19.92 5.17
C GLU A 118 -2.43 -18.48 5.66
N LEU A 119 -3.68 -18.21 6.06
CA LEU A 119 -4.07 -16.88 6.54
C LEU A 119 -3.40 -16.54 7.87
N ILE A 120 -3.26 -17.50 8.79
CA ILE A 120 -2.56 -17.29 10.06
C ILE A 120 -1.09 -16.98 9.80
N GLU A 121 -0.45 -17.64 8.86
CA GLU A 121 0.94 -17.40 8.47
C GLU A 121 1.10 -16.04 7.81
N GLU A 122 0.30 -15.75 6.79
CA GLU A 122 0.33 -14.50 6.04
C GLU A 122 0.18 -13.27 6.94
N PHE A 123 -0.71 -13.34 7.94
CA PHE A 123 -0.96 -12.24 8.86
C PHE A 123 -0.10 -12.28 10.14
N SER A 124 0.91 -13.15 10.19
CA SER A 124 1.82 -13.29 11.35
C SER A 124 1.07 -13.48 12.68
N LEU A 125 0.07 -14.35 12.67
CA LEU A 125 -0.80 -14.64 13.82
C LEU A 125 -0.48 -15.96 14.53
N GLN A 126 0.61 -16.66 14.15
CA GLN A 126 0.96 -17.98 14.68
C GLN A 126 1.10 -17.98 16.21
N HIS A 127 1.76 -16.94 16.75
CA HIS A 127 2.03 -16.80 18.19
C HIS A 127 0.77 -16.55 19.02
N VAL A 128 -0.32 -16.08 18.43
CA VAL A 128 -1.62 -15.83 19.07
C VAL A 128 -2.74 -16.74 18.56
N ARG A 129 -2.41 -17.73 17.75
CA ARG A 129 -3.38 -18.63 17.07
C ARG A 129 -4.49 -19.15 17.99
N LYS A 130 -4.13 -19.56 19.20
CA LYS A 130 -5.06 -20.11 20.20
C LYS A 130 -5.57 -19.07 21.20
N ASN A 131 -5.12 -17.82 21.11
CA ASN A 131 -5.57 -16.76 22.00
C ASN A 131 -6.99 -16.32 21.61
N ARG A 132 -7.78 -16.00 22.62
CA ARG A 132 -9.14 -15.47 22.43
C ARG A 132 -9.06 -14.03 21.90
N GLY A 133 -10.06 -13.65 21.10
CA GLY A 133 -10.14 -12.34 20.48
C GLY A 133 -10.17 -11.15 21.46
N ASP A 134 -10.66 -11.38 22.71
CA ASP A 134 -10.66 -10.34 23.75
C ASP A 134 -9.28 -10.10 24.39
N LEU A 135 -8.32 -11.00 24.17
CA LEU A 135 -6.94 -10.89 24.70
C LEU A 135 -5.94 -10.32 23.68
N LEU A 136 -6.36 -10.07 22.46
CA LEU A 136 -5.51 -9.58 21.39
C LEU A 136 -5.23 -8.07 21.53
N SER A 137 -4.02 -7.67 21.18
CA SER A 137 -3.67 -6.27 20.94
C SER A 137 -4.51 -5.68 19.79
N GLY A 138 -4.54 -4.34 19.66
CA GLY A 138 -5.27 -3.68 18.58
C GLY A 138 -4.82 -4.14 17.19
N GLY A 139 -3.51 -4.25 16.97
CA GLY A 139 -2.93 -4.70 15.70
C GLY A 139 -3.22 -6.17 15.39
N GLU A 140 -3.06 -7.09 16.36
CA GLU A 140 -3.38 -8.51 16.19
C GLU A 140 -4.87 -8.71 15.90
N ARG A 141 -5.73 -7.96 16.59
CA ARG A 141 -7.18 -7.97 16.37
C ARG A 141 -7.49 -7.55 14.94
N ARG A 142 -6.92 -6.43 14.46
CA ARG A 142 -7.16 -5.94 13.10
C ARG A 142 -6.66 -6.91 12.05
N ARG A 143 -5.48 -7.49 12.23
CA ARG A 143 -4.97 -8.54 11.33
C ARG A 143 -5.88 -9.77 11.30
N THR A 144 -6.41 -10.19 12.44
CA THR A 144 -7.38 -11.31 12.52
C THR A 144 -8.69 -10.99 11.78
N GLU A 145 -9.20 -9.77 11.89
CA GLU A 145 -10.41 -9.33 11.18
C GLU A 145 -10.21 -9.31 9.66
N ILE A 146 -9.05 -8.84 9.19
CA ILE A 146 -8.70 -8.85 7.77
C ILE A 146 -8.54 -10.29 7.28
N ALA A 147 -7.81 -11.15 8.00
CA ALA A 147 -7.65 -12.56 7.67
C ALA A 147 -9.03 -13.27 7.57
N ARG A 148 -9.92 -12.98 8.51
CA ARG A 148 -11.30 -13.49 8.48
C ARG A 148 -12.09 -12.98 7.26
N CYS A 149 -11.92 -11.73 6.86
CA CYS A 149 -12.55 -11.20 5.67
C CYS A 149 -12.03 -11.90 4.41
N LEU A 150 -10.73 -12.16 4.32
CA LEU A 150 -10.09 -12.87 3.21
C LEU A 150 -10.43 -14.36 3.13
N ALA A 151 -10.92 -14.96 4.21
CA ALA A 151 -11.36 -16.36 4.23
C ALA A 151 -12.41 -16.66 3.15
N THR A 152 -13.25 -15.68 2.79
CA THR A 152 -14.24 -15.82 1.71
C THR A 152 -13.69 -15.54 0.31
N SER A 153 -12.39 -15.27 0.16
CA SER A 153 -11.74 -14.93 -1.11
C SER A 153 -12.48 -13.80 -1.87
N PRO A 154 -12.63 -12.61 -1.26
CA PRO A 154 -13.39 -11.52 -1.87
C PRO A 154 -12.65 -10.91 -3.06
N ASN A 155 -13.44 -10.38 -4.03
CA ASN A 155 -12.93 -9.59 -5.14
C ASN A 155 -12.77 -8.10 -4.75
N PHE A 156 -13.57 -7.66 -3.79
CA PHE A 156 -13.53 -6.31 -3.24
C PHE A 156 -13.58 -6.32 -1.72
N ILE A 157 -12.88 -5.40 -1.09
CA ILE A 157 -12.97 -5.17 0.36
C ILE A 157 -13.27 -3.71 0.62
N LEU A 158 -14.32 -3.47 1.40
CA LEU A 158 -14.73 -2.14 1.83
C LEU A 158 -14.26 -1.93 3.27
N LEU A 159 -13.38 -0.94 3.48
CA LEU A 159 -12.75 -0.61 4.76
C LEU A 159 -13.35 0.67 5.34
N ASP A 160 -14.04 0.54 6.46
CA ASP A 160 -14.66 1.66 7.17
C ASP A 160 -13.73 2.13 8.28
N GLU A 161 -13.14 3.32 8.11
CA GLU A 161 -12.21 3.97 9.05
C GLU A 161 -11.14 3.04 9.64
N PRO A 162 -10.33 2.36 8.82
CA PRO A 162 -9.39 1.35 9.30
C PRO A 162 -8.25 1.91 10.16
N PHE A 163 -8.01 3.22 10.12
CA PHE A 163 -6.95 3.89 10.89
C PHE A 163 -7.47 4.57 12.17
N ALA A 164 -8.79 4.54 12.41
CA ALA A 164 -9.40 5.19 13.56
C ALA A 164 -8.96 4.55 14.87
N GLY A 165 -8.40 5.34 15.79
CA GLY A 165 -7.99 4.88 17.12
C GLY A 165 -6.82 3.88 17.13
N VAL A 166 -6.06 3.82 16.05
CA VAL A 166 -4.88 2.94 15.89
C VAL A 166 -3.62 3.77 16.14
N ASP A 167 -2.63 3.18 16.80
CA ASP A 167 -1.33 3.82 17.00
C ASP A 167 -0.55 3.94 15.66
N PRO A 168 0.39 4.91 15.53
CA PRO A 168 1.09 5.17 14.26
C PRO A 168 1.82 3.96 13.68
N ILE A 169 2.42 3.11 14.52
CA ILE A 169 3.16 1.92 14.06
C ILE A 169 2.18 0.90 13.46
N ALA A 170 1.06 0.67 14.15
CA ALA A 170 0.04 -0.25 13.64
C ALA A 170 -0.68 0.30 12.38
N VAL A 171 -0.77 1.62 12.19
CA VAL A 171 -1.26 2.23 10.94
C VAL A 171 -0.36 1.84 9.76
N GLU A 172 0.96 1.92 9.90
CA GLU A 172 1.88 1.50 8.83
C GLU A 172 1.72 0.01 8.47
N ASP A 173 1.52 -0.85 9.47
CA ASP A 173 1.28 -2.27 9.24
C ASP A 173 -0.05 -2.52 8.51
N ILE A 174 -1.12 -1.81 8.88
CA ILE A 174 -2.40 -1.88 8.17
C ILE A 174 -2.24 -1.39 6.72
N GLN A 175 -1.49 -0.30 6.50
CA GLN A 175 -1.21 0.21 5.15
C GLN A 175 -0.45 -0.81 4.29
N LYS A 176 0.55 -1.50 4.86
CA LYS A 176 1.28 -2.58 4.16
C LYS A 176 0.33 -3.72 3.77
N ILE A 177 -0.52 -4.14 4.71
CA ILE A 177 -1.53 -5.17 4.45
C ILE A 177 -2.48 -4.73 3.33
N VAL A 178 -3.06 -3.52 3.41
CA VAL A 178 -3.99 -3.01 2.39
C VAL A 178 -3.34 -2.98 1.01
N ARG A 179 -2.06 -2.61 0.92
CA ARG A 179 -1.29 -2.65 -0.35
C ARG A 179 -1.10 -4.08 -0.86
N SER A 180 -0.74 -5.03 0.00
CA SER A 180 -0.56 -6.44 -0.42
C SER A 180 -1.85 -7.07 -0.96
N LEU A 181 -3.03 -6.57 -0.57
CA LEU A 181 -4.30 -7.02 -1.13
C LEU A 181 -4.49 -6.61 -2.58
N VAL A 182 -3.93 -5.47 -3.00
CA VAL A 182 -3.92 -5.03 -4.39
C VAL A 182 -3.11 -5.98 -5.27
N ASP A 183 -1.96 -6.47 -4.76
CA ASP A 183 -1.13 -7.45 -5.47
C ASP A 183 -1.88 -8.77 -5.69
N LYS A 184 -2.89 -9.07 -4.85
CA LYS A 184 -3.81 -10.18 -5.00
C LYS A 184 -5.01 -9.87 -5.92
N ASN A 185 -4.97 -8.75 -6.64
CA ASN A 185 -6.04 -8.28 -7.51
C ASN A 185 -7.38 -8.03 -6.78
N ILE A 186 -7.33 -7.60 -5.51
CA ILE A 186 -8.50 -7.21 -4.73
C ILE A 186 -8.70 -5.69 -4.86
N GLY A 187 -9.92 -5.27 -5.24
CA GLY A 187 -10.29 -3.86 -5.25
C GLY A 187 -10.65 -3.36 -3.84
N ILE A 188 -10.22 -2.18 -3.46
CA ILE A 188 -10.43 -1.65 -2.11
C ILE A 188 -11.12 -0.30 -2.15
N LEU A 189 -12.22 -0.16 -1.43
CA LEU A 189 -12.82 1.14 -1.11
C LEU A 189 -12.58 1.44 0.36
N ILE A 190 -11.93 2.57 0.62
CA ILE A 190 -11.59 2.99 1.97
C ILE A 190 -12.23 4.34 2.29
N THR A 191 -12.85 4.47 3.45
CA THR A 191 -13.24 5.75 4.03
C THR A 191 -12.53 5.94 5.36
N ASP A 192 -11.99 7.13 5.60
CA ASP A 192 -11.33 7.47 6.86
C ASP A 192 -11.39 8.98 7.07
N HIS A 193 -11.23 9.40 8.31
CA HIS A 193 -11.04 10.81 8.67
C HIS A 193 -9.54 11.18 8.73
N ASN A 194 -8.64 10.20 8.77
CA ASN A 194 -7.21 10.41 8.67
C ASN A 194 -6.78 10.54 7.20
N VAL A 195 -6.91 11.77 6.70
CA VAL A 195 -6.70 12.11 5.29
C VAL A 195 -5.32 11.72 4.81
N GLN A 196 -4.29 12.09 5.59
CA GLN A 196 -2.89 11.87 5.21
C GLN A 196 -2.59 10.39 5.02
N GLN A 197 -3.03 9.55 5.95
CA GLN A 197 -2.79 8.10 5.90
C GLN A 197 -3.56 7.44 4.76
N THR A 198 -4.75 7.95 4.44
CA THR A 198 -5.56 7.41 3.35
C THR A 198 -5.02 7.82 1.98
N LEU A 199 -4.76 9.12 1.77
CA LEU A 199 -4.18 9.61 0.52
C LEU A 199 -2.84 8.94 0.19
N ALA A 200 -2.07 8.59 1.22
CA ALA A 200 -0.76 7.95 1.07
C ALA A 200 -0.81 6.53 0.46
N ILE A 201 -1.96 5.88 0.44
CA ILE A 201 -2.12 4.51 -0.09
C ILE A 201 -3.13 4.39 -1.22
N THR A 202 -3.89 5.44 -1.55
CA THR A 202 -4.92 5.38 -2.58
C THR A 202 -4.36 5.66 -3.98
N HIS A 203 -4.89 4.97 -4.98
CA HIS A 203 -4.61 5.22 -6.39
C HIS A 203 -5.50 6.32 -6.96
N LYS A 204 -6.76 6.36 -6.50
CA LYS A 204 -7.77 7.36 -6.83
C LYS A 204 -8.52 7.75 -5.57
N THR A 205 -8.95 9.00 -5.48
CA THR A 205 -9.73 9.48 -4.33
C THR A 205 -10.89 10.36 -4.79
N TYR A 206 -12.02 10.17 -4.14
CA TYR A 206 -13.20 11.02 -4.23
C TYR A 206 -13.26 11.91 -3.00
N ILE A 207 -13.34 13.21 -3.17
CA ILE A 207 -13.56 14.16 -2.08
C ILE A 207 -15.04 14.53 -2.06
N MET A 208 -15.72 14.17 -0.97
CA MET A 208 -17.12 14.52 -0.74
C MET A 208 -17.24 15.81 0.06
N PHE A 209 -18.16 16.66 -0.36
CA PHE A 209 -18.54 17.87 0.34
C PHE A 209 -20.05 18.10 0.20
N GLU A 210 -20.74 18.38 1.30
CA GLU A 210 -22.19 18.66 1.35
C GLU A 210 -23.08 17.66 0.58
N GLY A 211 -22.74 16.37 0.63
CA GLY A 211 -23.49 15.28 0.00
C GLY A 211 -23.23 15.08 -1.48
N ARG A 212 -22.22 15.71 -2.06
CA ARG A 212 -21.80 15.59 -3.47
C ARG A 212 -20.32 15.25 -3.57
N ILE A 213 -19.89 14.76 -4.74
CA ILE A 213 -18.46 14.73 -5.07
C ILE A 213 -18.03 16.17 -5.43
N LEU A 214 -17.11 16.71 -4.66
CA LEU A 214 -16.47 18.00 -4.94
C LEU A 214 -15.42 17.84 -6.04
N LYS A 215 -14.55 16.86 -5.87
CA LYS A 215 -13.47 16.51 -6.81
C LYS A 215 -13.16 15.03 -6.75
N GLU A 216 -12.61 14.51 -7.84
CA GLU A 216 -12.01 13.18 -7.91
C GLU A 216 -10.71 13.23 -8.71
N GLY A 217 -9.77 12.35 -8.38
CA GLY A 217 -8.49 12.29 -9.09
C GLY A 217 -7.40 11.56 -8.31
N LEU A 218 -6.17 11.78 -8.75
CA LEU A 218 -4.99 11.27 -8.07
C LEU A 218 -4.80 12.00 -6.73
N PRO A 219 -4.33 11.31 -5.68
CA PRO A 219 -4.10 11.89 -4.36
C PRO A 219 -3.25 13.18 -4.39
N GLN A 220 -2.18 13.18 -5.16
CA GLN A 220 -1.27 14.33 -5.30
C GLN A 220 -1.95 15.55 -5.95
N ASP A 221 -2.84 15.34 -6.92
CA ASP A 221 -3.56 16.41 -7.59
C ASP A 221 -4.60 17.03 -6.66
N LEU A 222 -5.33 16.17 -5.93
CA LEU A 222 -6.31 16.59 -4.94
C LEU A 222 -5.68 17.33 -3.75
N ALA A 223 -4.49 16.90 -3.31
CA ALA A 223 -3.75 17.55 -2.24
C ALA A 223 -3.31 18.98 -2.58
N ASN A 224 -3.16 19.28 -3.88
CA ASN A 224 -2.76 20.59 -4.39
C ASN A 224 -3.94 21.41 -4.94
N ASP A 225 -5.14 20.83 -5.03
CA ASP A 225 -6.33 21.54 -5.56
C ASP A 225 -6.80 22.63 -4.58
N PRO A 226 -6.91 23.91 -5.01
CA PRO A 226 -7.30 25.00 -4.12
C PRO A 226 -8.70 24.81 -3.49
N GLN A 227 -9.66 24.26 -4.23
CA GLN A 227 -11.01 24.03 -3.71
C GLN A 227 -11.03 22.93 -2.66
N VAL A 228 -10.24 21.87 -2.85
CA VAL A 228 -10.11 20.79 -1.88
C VAL A 228 -9.40 21.28 -0.61
N ARG A 229 -8.39 22.12 -0.73
CA ARG A 229 -7.71 22.74 0.41
C ARG A 229 -8.65 23.66 1.19
N GLU A 230 -9.34 24.54 0.52
CA GLU A 230 -10.31 25.46 1.17
C GLU A 230 -11.43 24.70 1.88
N ALA A 231 -12.02 23.70 1.21
CA ALA A 231 -13.21 22.99 1.74
C ALA A 231 -12.87 21.92 2.80
N TYR A 232 -11.65 21.34 2.79
CA TYR A 232 -11.38 20.14 3.57
C TYR A 232 -9.97 20.02 4.14
N LEU A 233 -8.91 20.18 3.35
CA LEU A 233 -7.53 19.85 3.79
C LEU A 233 -6.90 20.95 4.65
N GLY A 234 -7.24 22.22 4.39
CA GLY A 234 -6.56 23.39 4.94
C GLY A 234 -5.30 23.76 4.18
N GLU A 235 -4.85 25.02 4.34
CA GLU A 235 -3.72 25.56 3.58
C GLU A 235 -2.38 24.90 3.93
N ASN A 236 -2.20 24.48 5.19
CA ASN A 236 -0.95 23.88 5.69
C ASN A 236 -0.86 22.36 5.48
N PHE A 237 -1.77 21.75 4.72
CA PHE A 237 -1.72 20.31 4.46
C PHE A 237 -0.52 19.96 3.60
N VAL A 238 0.30 19.00 4.06
CA VAL A 238 1.45 18.46 3.33
C VAL A 238 1.14 17.03 2.91
N TYR A 239 1.08 16.80 1.60
CA TYR A 239 0.90 15.45 1.06
C TYR A 239 2.24 14.69 1.09
N GLN A 240 2.23 13.50 1.65
CA GLN A 240 3.36 12.58 1.61
C GLN A 240 2.97 11.36 0.77
N ASP A 241 3.56 11.24 -0.41
CA ASP A 241 3.34 10.10 -1.30
C ASP A 241 4.13 8.87 -0.82
N ILE A 242 3.43 7.99 -0.10
CA ILE A 242 4.01 6.73 0.38
C ILE A 242 3.96 5.64 -0.70
N LEU A 243 3.06 5.74 -1.70
CA LEU A 243 3.02 4.78 -2.82
C LEU A 243 4.27 4.90 -3.69
N ASN A 244 4.77 6.12 -3.90
CA ASN A 244 6.02 6.34 -4.61
C ASN A 244 7.26 6.07 -3.73
N LYS A 245 7.14 6.21 -2.39
CA LYS A 245 8.20 5.75 -1.48
C LYS A 245 8.40 4.24 -1.50
N SER A 246 7.39 3.44 -1.86
CA SER A 246 7.51 1.98 -1.94
C SER A 246 8.10 1.46 -3.25
N LYS A 247 8.19 2.30 -4.29
CA LYS A 247 9.08 2.06 -5.42
C LYS A 247 10.47 2.61 -5.06
N LYS A 248 11.10 2.00 -4.06
CA LYS A 248 12.51 2.23 -3.79
C LYS A 248 13.25 1.97 -5.10
N LYS A 249 13.71 3.03 -5.75
CA LYS A 249 14.56 2.90 -6.91
C LYS A 249 15.93 2.50 -6.39
N HIS A 250 16.27 1.25 -6.56
CA HIS A 250 17.61 0.79 -6.29
C HIS A 250 18.46 1.07 -7.53
N TYR A 251 19.55 1.81 -7.34
CA TYR A 251 20.50 2.04 -8.41
C TYR A 251 21.78 1.27 -8.08
N ILE A 252 22.25 0.49 -9.03
CA ILE A 252 23.58 -0.09 -8.97
C ILE A 252 24.45 0.69 -9.92
N TYR A 253 25.51 1.26 -9.39
CA TYR A 253 26.55 1.88 -10.17
C TYR A 253 27.67 0.85 -10.37
N THR A 254 27.83 0.42 -11.60
CA THR A 254 28.83 -0.59 -11.95
C THR A 254 30.08 0.14 -12.43
N ILE A 255 31.20 -0.13 -11.79
CA ILE A 255 32.51 0.40 -12.22
C ILE A 255 33.16 -0.64 -13.14
N TRP A 256 33.31 -0.31 -14.42
CA TRP A 256 33.94 -1.14 -15.41
C TRP A 256 35.42 -0.81 -15.53
N GLY A 257 36.29 -1.81 -15.46
CA GLY A 257 37.63 -1.74 -16.04
C GLY A 257 38.66 -0.92 -15.29
N GLY A 258 38.71 -0.92 -13.98
CA GLY A 258 39.89 -0.53 -13.22
C GLY A 258 40.68 -1.79 -12.89
N ASN A 259 41.95 -1.85 -13.27
CA ASN A 259 42.88 -2.79 -12.68
C ASN A 259 43.16 -2.33 -11.24
N PHE A 260 42.27 -2.69 -10.32
CA PHE A 260 42.54 -2.55 -8.91
C PHE A 260 43.23 -3.85 -8.44
N ASP A 261 44.51 -3.76 -8.19
CA ASP A 261 45.30 -4.93 -7.76
C ASP A 261 45.02 -5.33 -6.31
N ALA A 262 44.28 -4.48 -5.55
CA ALA A 262 43.90 -4.77 -4.17
C ALA A 262 42.59 -4.06 -3.77
N LYS A 263 41.84 -4.72 -2.89
CA LYS A 263 40.63 -4.20 -2.21
C LYS A 263 40.84 -2.80 -1.59
N GLU A 264 42.04 -2.59 -1.03
CA GLU A 264 42.45 -1.36 -0.38
C GLU A 264 42.57 -0.18 -1.36
N GLN A 265 43.03 -0.40 -2.59
CA GLN A 265 43.10 0.64 -3.62
C GLN A 265 41.70 1.06 -4.08
N PHE A 266 40.79 0.12 -4.26
CA PHE A 266 39.40 0.38 -4.60
C PHE A 266 38.71 1.15 -3.48
N GLN A 267 38.89 0.72 -2.23
CA GLN A 267 38.35 1.40 -1.06
C GLN A 267 38.87 2.85 -0.95
N GLN A 268 40.16 3.07 -1.17
CA GLN A 268 40.79 4.39 -1.13
C GLN A 268 40.26 5.33 -2.22
N VAL A 269 40.00 4.83 -3.43
CA VAL A 269 39.39 5.60 -4.52
C VAL A 269 37.97 6.01 -4.16
N VAL A 270 37.21 5.14 -3.53
CA VAL A 270 35.83 5.45 -3.12
C VAL A 270 35.82 6.43 -1.95
N GLU A 271 36.62 6.21 -0.91
CA GLU A 271 36.73 7.10 0.24
C GLU A 271 37.18 8.51 -0.16
N ASN A 272 38.10 8.64 -1.12
CA ASN A 272 38.56 9.92 -1.62
C ASN A 272 37.51 10.69 -2.44
N ASN A 273 36.60 9.98 -3.09
CA ASN A 273 35.54 10.58 -3.91
C ASN A 273 34.22 10.73 -3.17
N PHE A 274 34.04 10.04 -2.03
CA PHE A 274 32.82 10.03 -1.23
C PHE A 274 33.09 10.22 0.28
N PRO A 275 33.68 11.33 0.73
CA PRO A 275 34.29 11.47 2.07
C PRO A 275 33.28 11.52 3.25
N ASN A 276 31.96 11.60 3.02
CA ASN A 276 30.98 11.83 4.10
C ASN A 276 29.81 10.84 4.13
N GLN A 277 30.03 9.59 3.74
CA GLN A 277 28.96 8.67 3.45
C GLN A 277 28.68 7.65 4.55
N LYS A 278 27.43 7.51 4.99
CA LYS A 278 27.01 6.52 6.02
C LYS A 278 26.28 5.27 5.52
N ASP A 279 25.76 5.17 4.29
CA ASP A 279 24.95 4.04 3.81
C ASP A 279 25.35 3.51 2.42
N LEU A 280 26.58 3.75 1.99
CA LEU A 280 27.12 3.22 0.76
C LEU A 280 27.62 1.79 1.00
N ARG A 281 27.04 0.80 0.33
CA ARG A 281 27.57 -0.55 0.31
C ARG A 281 28.49 -0.73 -0.87
N LEU A 282 29.71 -1.15 -0.59
CA LEU A 282 30.75 -1.38 -1.56
C LEU A 282 30.98 -2.87 -1.68
N ILE A 283 30.95 -3.41 -2.89
CA ILE A 283 31.25 -4.81 -3.16
C ILE A 283 32.49 -4.85 -4.03
N TYR A 284 33.63 -5.28 -3.46
CA TYR A 284 34.87 -5.54 -4.17
C TYR A 284 35.15 -7.02 -4.20
N GLY A 285 35.41 -7.57 -5.37
CA GLY A 285 35.62 -9.02 -5.51
C GLY A 285 34.43 -9.84 -5.02
N PHE A 286 33.26 -9.17 -4.89
CA PHE A 286 31.99 -9.68 -4.35
C PHE A 286 31.93 -9.89 -2.83
N ASP A 287 32.87 -9.33 -2.07
CA ASP A 287 32.74 -9.16 -0.62
C ASP A 287 32.11 -7.81 -0.26
N GLU A 288 31.18 -7.79 0.70
CA GLU A 288 30.47 -6.59 1.11
C GLU A 288 31.32 -5.71 2.04
N ILE A 289 31.43 -4.40 1.71
CA ILE A 289 32.07 -3.39 2.56
C ILE A 289 31.04 -2.25 2.78
N GLY A 290 30.72 -1.92 4.06
CA GLY A 290 29.70 -0.93 4.40
C GLY A 290 30.21 0.51 4.37
N PHE A 291 29.43 1.43 3.77
CA PHE A 291 29.62 2.88 3.77
C PHE A 291 28.28 3.64 3.92
N SER A 292 28.34 4.93 4.09
CA SER A 292 27.21 5.81 4.41
C SER A 292 26.65 6.65 3.24
N SER A 293 25.49 7.30 3.38
CA SER A 293 24.60 7.82 2.32
C SER A 293 24.97 9.12 1.59
N LEU A 294 24.63 9.24 0.27
CA LEU A 294 24.71 10.44 -0.57
C LEU A 294 23.36 10.78 -1.22
N ALA A 295 23.09 12.09 -1.42
CA ALA A 295 21.98 12.54 -2.24
C ALA A 295 22.19 12.24 -3.73
N ASN A 296 21.10 11.96 -4.48
CA ASN A 296 21.16 11.57 -5.90
C ASN A 296 21.92 12.57 -6.78
N SER A 297 21.73 13.88 -6.53
CA SER A 297 22.38 14.95 -7.27
C SER A 297 23.89 14.99 -7.06
N GLU A 298 24.38 14.64 -5.87
CA GLU A 298 25.80 14.59 -5.57
C GLU A 298 26.48 13.41 -6.26
N ILE A 299 25.78 12.27 -6.31
CA ILE A 299 26.28 11.06 -7.00
C ILE A 299 26.37 11.33 -8.50
N GLU A 300 25.33 11.89 -9.14
CA GLU A 300 25.36 12.22 -10.57
C GLU A 300 26.43 13.25 -10.89
N TYR A 301 26.62 14.25 -10.02
CA TYR A 301 27.67 15.26 -10.17
C TYR A 301 29.08 14.67 -10.05
N ILE A 302 29.33 13.81 -9.07
CA ILE A 302 30.63 13.17 -8.85
C ILE A 302 30.94 12.19 -9.97
N PHE A 303 29.99 11.36 -10.40
CA PHE A 303 30.18 10.42 -11.50
C PHE A 303 30.32 11.14 -12.85
N GLY A 304 29.54 12.19 -13.11
CA GLY A 304 29.70 13.05 -14.30
C GLY A 304 31.09 13.67 -14.37
N ASN A 305 31.60 14.21 -13.27
CA ASN A 305 32.95 14.78 -13.21
C ASN A 305 34.07 13.72 -13.31
N MET A 306 33.83 12.50 -12.83
CA MET A 306 34.79 11.38 -12.97
C MET A 306 34.85 10.88 -14.42
N ILE A 307 33.73 10.82 -15.12
CA ILE A 307 33.69 10.46 -16.55
C ILE A 307 34.44 11.48 -17.38
N ASP A 308 34.27 12.78 -17.14
CA ASP A 308 34.98 13.86 -17.86
C ASP A 308 36.50 13.87 -17.59
N LYS A 309 36.90 13.54 -16.36
CA LYS A 309 38.34 13.45 -16.00
C LYS A 309 39.00 12.18 -16.46
N SER A 310 38.26 11.13 -16.79
CA SER A 310 38.77 9.81 -17.16
C SER A 310 39.10 9.65 -18.64
N ALA A 311 39.09 10.73 -19.43
CA ALA A 311 39.56 10.65 -20.82
C ALA A 311 40.96 10.05 -21.01
N ASN A 312 41.73 9.89 -19.92
CA ASN A 312 43.04 9.24 -19.88
C ASN A 312 43.14 8.01 -18.94
N ASN A 313 42.08 7.63 -18.20
CA ASN A 313 42.08 6.45 -17.32
C ASN A 313 40.76 5.69 -17.47
N SER A 314 40.82 4.44 -17.78
CA SER A 314 39.82 3.50 -18.26
C SER A 314 38.73 3.11 -17.22
N TYR A 315 37.99 4.05 -16.64
CA TYR A 315 36.83 3.73 -15.80
C TYR A 315 35.55 3.99 -16.59
N LEU A 316 34.73 2.96 -16.76
CA LEU A 316 33.39 3.08 -17.33
C LEU A 316 32.36 2.88 -16.21
N PHE A 317 31.53 3.89 -15.98
CA PHE A 317 30.44 3.79 -15.02
C PHE A 317 29.12 3.57 -15.74
N GLN A 318 28.34 2.62 -15.32
CA GLN A 318 26.99 2.37 -15.81
C GLN A 318 26.01 2.44 -14.67
N LYS A 319 25.03 3.36 -14.76
CA LYS A 319 23.88 3.43 -13.86
C LYS A 319 22.84 2.40 -14.32
N THR A 320 22.49 1.45 -13.49
CA THR A 320 21.44 0.47 -13.78
C THR A 320 20.31 0.61 -12.76
N GLU A 321 19.11 0.95 -13.22
CA GLU A 321 17.92 0.96 -12.39
C GLU A 321 17.48 -0.48 -12.13
N ILE A 322 17.37 -0.88 -10.84
CA ILE A 322 16.88 -2.18 -10.46
C ILE A 322 15.40 -2.05 -10.15
N THR A 323 14.59 -2.69 -10.95
CA THR A 323 13.18 -2.88 -10.63
C THR A 323 13.03 -4.02 -9.60
N ALA A 324 11.96 -4.02 -8.82
CA ALA A 324 11.68 -5.01 -7.77
C ALA A 324 11.67 -6.50 -8.20
N LYS A 325 11.90 -6.77 -9.50
CA LYS A 325 12.02 -8.12 -10.07
C LYS A 325 13.45 -8.68 -10.04
N ASN A 326 14.45 -7.85 -9.80
CA ASN A 326 15.85 -8.28 -9.78
C ASN A 326 16.34 -8.29 -8.33
N SER A 327 16.55 -9.47 -7.76
CA SER A 327 17.16 -9.59 -6.46
C SER A 327 18.61 -9.11 -6.48
N GLU A 328 19.12 -8.65 -5.34
CA GLU A 328 20.54 -8.29 -5.16
C GLU A 328 21.49 -9.39 -5.66
N GLU A 329 21.14 -10.66 -5.38
CA GLU A 329 21.88 -11.83 -5.85
C GLU A 329 21.96 -11.93 -7.38
N GLN A 330 20.88 -11.67 -8.11
CA GLN A 330 20.86 -11.71 -9.57
C GLN A 330 21.75 -10.63 -10.20
N VAL A 331 21.87 -9.48 -9.56
CA VAL A 331 22.74 -8.41 -10.05
C VAL A 331 24.20 -8.70 -9.75
N ILE A 332 24.50 -9.25 -8.57
CA ILE A 332 25.86 -9.73 -8.22
C ILE A 332 26.29 -10.84 -9.18
N GLU A 333 25.40 -11.77 -9.51
CA GLU A 333 25.68 -12.86 -10.44
C GLU A 333 25.88 -12.36 -11.89
N ALA A 334 25.08 -11.39 -12.32
CA ALA A 334 25.26 -10.73 -13.62
C ALA A 334 26.56 -9.91 -13.68
N ALA A 335 26.97 -9.31 -12.58
CA ALA A 335 28.24 -8.60 -12.44
C ALA A 335 29.44 -9.56 -12.50
N LYS A 336 29.38 -10.70 -11.82
CA LYS A 336 30.40 -11.80 -11.88
C LYS A 336 30.63 -12.26 -13.31
N ASN A 337 29.55 -12.47 -14.06
CA ASN A 337 29.61 -12.95 -15.45
C ASN A 337 30.21 -11.92 -16.43
N LYS A 338 30.34 -10.64 -16.04
CA LYS A 338 30.90 -9.57 -16.87
C LYS A 338 32.29 -9.12 -16.46
N SER A 339 32.98 -9.84 -15.59
CA SER A 339 34.33 -9.51 -15.10
C SER A 339 34.47 -8.10 -14.53
N ILE A 340 33.51 -7.71 -13.68
CA ILE A 340 33.47 -6.40 -13.05
C ILE A 340 34.29 -6.44 -11.76
N SER A 341 35.18 -5.46 -11.54
CA SER A 341 36.08 -5.41 -10.40
C SER A 341 35.44 -4.91 -9.10
N GLY A 342 34.33 -4.20 -9.17
CA GLY A 342 33.63 -3.71 -7.99
C GLY A 342 32.26 -3.14 -8.30
N LEU A 343 31.38 -3.15 -7.30
CA LEU A 343 29.99 -2.74 -7.38
C LEU A 343 29.69 -1.76 -6.25
N VAL A 344 29.09 -0.62 -6.58
CA VAL A 344 28.59 0.34 -5.60
C VAL A 344 27.08 0.20 -5.54
N TYR A 345 26.57 -0.21 -4.39
CA TYR A 345 25.15 -0.42 -4.16
C TYR A 345 24.57 0.69 -3.27
N LEU A 346 23.52 1.34 -3.74
CA LEU A 346 22.83 2.39 -3.02
C LEU A 346 21.38 1.99 -2.79
N THR A 347 20.95 1.96 -1.52
CA THR A 347 19.56 1.75 -1.18
C THR A 347 18.81 3.08 -1.12
N SER A 348 17.54 3.06 -1.42
CA SER A 348 16.68 4.27 -1.48
C SER A 348 16.46 4.98 -0.15
N ASP A 349 16.89 4.41 0.97
CA ASP A 349 16.84 5.10 2.27
C ASP A 349 17.83 6.27 2.34
N SER A 350 18.75 6.33 1.38
CA SER A 350 19.76 7.38 1.20
C SER A 350 19.25 8.61 0.46
N PHE A 351 18.00 8.64 -0.01
CA PHE A 351 17.49 9.67 -0.92
C PHE A 351 16.30 10.45 -0.35
N ASN A 352 16.24 10.60 0.97
CA ASN A 352 15.31 11.53 1.60
C ASN A 352 16.03 12.85 1.86
N GLU A 353 15.93 13.77 0.89
CA GLU A 353 15.62 15.18 1.11
C GLU A 353 15.17 15.79 -0.19
#